data_cd27e97a9b26890aaac432bf78810693
#
_entry.id   cd27e97a9b26890aaac432bf78810693
#
_cell.length_a   1.000
_cell.length_b   1.000
_cell.length_c   1.000
_cell.angle_alpha   90.00
_cell.angle_beta   90.00
_cell.angle_gamma   90.00
#
_symmetry.space_group_name_H-M   'P 1'
#
loop_
_entity.id
_entity.type
_entity.pdbx_description
1 polymer ?
#
loop_
_entity_poly.entity_id
_entity_poly.type
_entity_poly.pdbx_seq_one_letter_code
_entity_poly.pdbx_strand_id
1 'polypeptide(L)'
;MVAAFEGWNDAADAASGTVDHLIEEWDAELLIELDPEDYYDFQVHRPHVHTGDDDERVITWPAPTIYHARPRRSDRDVLLLRAPEPNFRWKAFCSTVIGV
;
A
#
# COMPACT_ATOMS: atom_id res chain seq x y z
N MET A 1 -7.82 -7.75 8.46
CA MET A 1 -6.95 -6.85 7.68
C MET A 1 -6.71 -5.57 8.45
N VAL A 2 -5.48 -5.09 8.46
CA VAL A 2 -5.10 -3.78 8.97
C VAL A 2 -4.74 -2.89 7.78
N ALA A 3 -5.34 -1.71 7.69
CA ALA A 3 -5.17 -0.83 6.55
C ALA A 3 -4.70 0.56 6.98
N ALA A 4 -3.78 1.13 6.22
CA ALA A 4 -3.35 2.52 6.37
C ALA A 4 -3.34 3.21 5.02
N PHE A 5 -3.85 4.44 5.02
CA PHE A 5 -3.88 5.28 3.84
C PHE A 5 -3.02 6.52 4.05
N GLU A 6 -2.18 6.80 3.07
CA GLU A 6 -1.46 8.06 3.00
C GLU A 6 -2.41 9.18 2.62
N GLY A 7 -2.14 10.40 3.07
CA GLY A 7 -2.94 11.56 2.75
C GLY A 7 -3.26 12.39 3.97
N TRP A 8 -4.33 13.17 3.89
CA TRP A 8 -4.71 14.10 4.95
C TRP A 8 -5.01 13.46 6.30
N ASN A 9 -5.43 12.19 6.30
CA ASN A 9 -5.73 11.42 7.50
C ASN A 9 -4.48 10.81 8.16
N ASP A 10 -3.34 10.86 7.49
CA ASP A 10 -2.09 10.25 7.93
C ASP A 10 -1.18 11.30 8.58
N ALA A 11 -1.56 11.78 9.76
CA ALA A 11 -0.85 12.84 10.45
C ALA A 11 0.58 12.41 10.78
N ALA A 12 1.57 13.17 10.26
CA ALA A 12 3.00 12.89 10.43
C ALA A 12 3.38 11.44 10.07
N ASP A 13 2.72 10.88 9.08
CA ASP A 13 2.90 9.48 8.62
C ASP A 13 2.65 8.44 9.72
N ALA A 14 1.79 8.75 10.69
CA ALA A 14 1.54 7.86 11.83
C ALA A 14 0.88 6.55 11.41
N ALA A 15 -0.14 6.61 10.55
CA ALA A 15 -0.85 5.42 10.10
C ALA A 15 0.01 4.58 9.14
N SER A 16 0.57 5.20 8.10
CA SER A 16 1.45 4.51 7.15
C SER A 16 2.71 3.99 7.83
N GLY A 17 3.31 4.77 8.72
CA GLY A 17 4.47 4.37 9.49
C GLY A 17 4.20 3.17 10.41
N THR A 18 3.00 3.10 10.99
CA THR A 18 2.59 1.95 11.80
C THR A 18 2.52 0.67 10.97
N VAL A 19 1.90 0.72 9.79
CA VAL A 19 1.82 -0.44 8.90
C VAL A 19 3.20 -0.81 8.38
N ASP A 20 4.04 0.14 8.02
CA ASP A 20 5.42 -0.11 7.60
C ASP A 20 6.22 -0.82 8.70
N HIS A 21 6.04 -0.41 9.96
CA HIS A 21 6.66 -1.06 11.10
C HIS A 21 6.19 -2.51 11.26
N LEU A 22 4.90 -2.78 11.10
CA LEU A 22 4.36 -4.13 11.18
C LEU A 22 4.85 -5.02 10.04
N ILE A 23 4.97 -4.48 8.83
CA ILE A 23 5.54 -5.21 7.68
C ILE A 23 6.96 -5.67 8.00
N GLU A 24 7.78 -4.79 8.55
CA GLU A 24 9.16 -5.10 8.92
C GLU A 24 9.23 -6.07 10.11
N GLU A 25 8.49 -5.79 11.18
CA GLU A 25 8.51 -6.58 12.41
C GLU A 25 8.03 -8.01 12.21
N TRP A 26 7.01 -8.19 11.37
CA TRP A 26 6.43 -9.50 11.09
C TRP A 26 7.00 -10.17 9.84
N ASP A 27 8.01 -9.56 9.22
CA ASP A 27 8.61 -10.06 7.98
C ASP A 27 7.54 -10.40 6.93
N ALA A 28 6.61 -9.47 6.72
CA ALA A 28 5.49 -9.66 5.82
C ALA A 28 5.94 -9.71 4.36
N GLU A 29 5.28 -10.56 3.58
CA GLU A 29 5.55 -10.73 2.16
C GLU A 29 4.52 -9.98 1.32
N LEU A 30 4.97 -9.39 0.22
CA LEU A 30 4.06 -8.75 -0.74
C LEU A 30 3.16 -9.80 -1.36
N LEU A 31 1.86 -9.67 -1.15
CA LEU A 31 0.87 -10.58 -1.69
C LEU A 31 0.35 -10.13 -3.04
N ILE A 32 -0.05 -8.86 -3.15
CA ILE A 32 -0.62 -8.29 -4.36
C ILE A 32 -0.43 -6.78 -4.40
N GLU A 33 -0.24 -6.27 -5.60
CA GLU A 33 -0.28 -4.84 -5.90
C GLU A 33 -1.45 -4.59 -6.84
N LEU A 34 -2.36 -3.69 -6.45
CA LEU A 34 -3.52 -3.36 -7.29
C LEU A 34 -3.14 -2.35 -8.37
N ASP A 35 -3.79 -2.45 -9.53
CA ASP A 35 -3.57 -1.51 -10.62
C ASP A 35 -4.03 -0.11 -10.21
N PRO A 36 -3.15 0.89 -10.20
CA PRO A 36 -3.50 2.23 -9.76
C PRO A 36 -4.35 3.01 -10.76
N GLU A 37 -4.37 2.63 -12.02
CA GLU A 37 -5.08 3.40 -13.06
C GLU A 37 -6.58 3.54 -12.79
N ASP A 38 -7.18 2.53 -12.15
CA ASP A 38 -8.60 2.53 -11.87
C ASP A 38 -9.00 3.46 -10.72
N TYR A 39 -8.07 3.86 -9.86
CA TYR A 39 -8.39 4.50 -8.58
C TYR A 39 -7.69 5.82 -8.34
N TYR A 40 -6.65 6.15 -9.08
CA TYR A 40 -5.83 7.32 -8.82
C TYR A 40 -5.75 8.27 -10.01
N ASP A 41 -5.79 9.56 -9.69
CA ASP A 41 -5.46 10.61 -10.64
C ASP A 41 -3.96 10.89 -10.52
N PHE A 42 -3.18 10.57 -11.54
CA PHE A 42 -1.74 10.73 -11.52
C PHE A 42 -1.27 12.19 -11.59
N GLN A 43 -2.17 13.13 -11.81
CA GLN A 43 -1.86 14.55 -11.64
C GLN A 43 -1.81 14.93 -10.16
N VAL A 44 -2.56 14.23 -9.31
CA VAL A 44 -2.61 14.42 -7.86
C VAL A 44 -1.59 13.50 -7.17
N HIS A 45 -1.65 12.21 -7.46
CA HIS A 45 -0.69 11.19 -6.99
C HIS A 45 0.32 10.92 -8.09
N ARG A 46 1.34 11.77 -8.15
CA ARG A 46 2.33 11.69 -9.24
C ARG A 46 3.27 10.51 -9.08
N PRO A 47 3.64 9.84 -10.17
CA PRO A 47 4.70 8.85 -10.11
C PRO A 47 6.03 9.51 -9.79
N HIS A 48 6.92 8.75 -9.19
CA HIS A 48 8.26 9.21 -8.85
C HIS A 48 9.29 8.60 -9.78
N VAL A 49 10.20 9.43 -10.28
CA VAL A 49 11.36 8.98 -11.06
C VAL A 49 12.56 8.92 -10.11
N HIS A 50 13.22 7.77 -10.09
CA HIS A 50 14.42 7.60 -9.30
C HIS A 50 15.45 6.77 -10.06
N THR A 51 16.70 6.79 -9.59
CA THR A 51 17.77 6.00 -10.17
C THR A 51 17.79 4.61 -9.55
N GLY A 52 17.65 3.58 -10.40
CA GLY A 52 17.77 2.18 -9.99
C GLY A 52 19.21 1.75 -9.80
N ASP A 53 19.40 0.45 -9.51
CA ASP A 53 20.70 -0.13 -9.17
C ASP A 53 21.74 -0.04 -10.32
N ASP A 54 21.29 0.03 -11.57
CA ASP A 54 22.15 0.08 -12.76
C ASP A 54 22.26 1.49 -13.38
N ASP A 55 22.05 2.55 -12.59
CA ASP A 55 21.97 3.94 -13.05
C ASP A 55 20.83 4.18 -14.05
N GLU A 56 19.89 3.27 -14.18
CA GLU A 56 18.70 3.44 -14.98
C GLU A 56 17.67 4.31 -14.28
N ARG A 57 16.92 5.10 -15.05
CA ARG A 57 15.80 5.84 -14.51
C ARG A 57 14.59 4.92 -14.42
N VAL A 58 14.04 4.80 -13.21
CA VAL A 58 12.87 3.97 -12.93
C VAL A 58 11.71 4.86 -12.51
N ILE A 59 10.53 4.56 -13.04
CA ILE A 59 9.28 5.22 -12.64
C ILE A 59 8.55 4.33 -11.65
N THR A 60 8.25 4.86 -10.46
CA THR A 60 7.43 4.18 -9.47
C THR A 60 6.06 4.85 -9.43
N TRP A 61 5.02 4.08 -9.70
CA TRP A 61 3.64 4.53 -9.67
C TRP A 61 3.05 4.36 -8.28
N PRO A 62 2.23 5.31 -7.81
CA PRO A 62 1.49 5.10 -6.57
C PRO A 62 0.50 3.96 -6.76
N ALA A 63 0.51 2.99 -5.86
CA ALA A 63 -0.35 1.82 -5.98
C ALA A 63 -0.69 1.25 -4.60
N PRO A 64 -1.90 0.70 -4.43
CA PRO A 64 -2.23 -0.06 -3.22
C PRO A 64 -1.43 -1.36 -3.19
N THR A 65 -0.83 -1.65 -2.05
CA THR A 65 -0.10 -2.89 -1.82
C THR A 65 -0.67 -3.62 -0.62
N ILE A 66 -0.84 -4.93 -0.76
CA ILE A 66 -1.32 -5.79 0.32
C ILE A 66 -0.22 -6.81 0.64
N TYR A 67 0.13 -6.88 1.90
CA TYR A 67 1.12 -7.80 2.42
C TYR A 67 0.46 -8.86 3.28
N HIS A 68 1.04 -10.04 3.27
CA HIS A 68 0.62 -11.17 4.11
C HIS A 68 1.66 -11.40 5.20
N ALA A 69 1.21 -11.49 6.44
CA ALA A 69 2.05 -11.77 7.57
C ALA A 69 1.44 -12.85 8.46
N ARG A 70 2.32 -13.60 9.13
CA ARG A 70 1.92 -14.53 10.18
C ARG A 70 2.73 -14.22 11.43
N PRO A 71 2.16 -13.43 12.37
CA PRO A 71 2.85 -13.09 13.61
C PRO A 71 3.20 -14.34 14.41
N ARG A 72 4.40 -14.36 15.01
CA ARG A 72 4.96 -15.57 15.65
C ARG A 72 4.08 -16.17 16.74
N ARG A 73 3.33 -15.35 17.47
CA ARG A 73 2.50 -15.79 18.59
C ARG A 73 1.02 -15.87 18.23
N SER A 74 0.71 -15.87 16.93
CA SER A 74 -0.65 -15.95 16.45
C SER A 74 -0.79 -17.17 15.54
N ASP A 75 -1.95 -17.83 15.63
CA ASP A 75 -2.35 -18.88 14.69
C ASP A 75 -3.12 -18.30 13.50
N ARG A 76 -3.25 -16.99 13.42
CA ARG A 76 -3.99 -16.30 12.37
C ARG A 76 -3.05 -15.53 11.45
N ASP A 77 -3.42 -15.56 10.17
CA ASP A 77 -2.77 -14.73 9.18
C ASP A 77 -3.33 -13.30 9.24
N VAL A 78 -2.48 -12.32 8.96
CA VAL A 78 -2.85 -10.92 8.93
C VAL A 78 -2.54 -10.35 7.54
N LEU A 79 -3.48 -9.62 6.97
CA LEU A 79 -3.26 -8.85 5.76
C LEU A 79 -3.04 -7.38 6.13
N LEU A 80 -2.02 -6.79 5.54
CA LEU A 80 -1.63 -5.40 5.76
C LEU A 80 -1.77 -4.64 4.45
N LEU A 81 -2.68 -3.68 4.41
CA LEU A 81 -2.89 -2.80 3.26
C LEU A 81 -2.19 -1.46 3.50
N ARG A 82 -1.40 -1.05 2.53
CA ARG A 82 -0.80 0.28 2.49
C ARG A 82 -1.08 0.90 1.12
N ALA A 83 -1.68 2.08 1.12
CA ALA A 83 -2.12 2.73 -0.11
C ALA A 83 -2.20 4.25 0.06
N PRO A 84 -1.98 5.02 -1.01
CA PRO A 84 -2.51 6.37 -1.07
C PRO A 84 -4.05 6.33 -1.06
N GLU A 85 -4.71 7.38 -0.60
CA GLU A 85 -6.16 7.45 -0.69
C GLU A 85 -6.61 7.45 -2.16
N PRO A 86 -7.57 6.58 -2.54
CA PRO A 86 -8.12 6.64 -3.90
C PRO A 86 -8.78 7.98 -4.19
N ASN A 87 -8.61 8.50 -5.40
CA ASN A 87 -9.24 9.73 -5.85
C ASN A 87 -10.69 9.51 -6.27
N PHE A 88 -11.00 8.31 -6.78
CA PHE A 88 -12.33 7.98 -7.29
C PHE A 88 -12.55 6.46 -7.24
N ARG A 89 -13.78 6.04 -7.57
CA ARG A 89 -14.19 4.63 -7.61
C ARG A 89 -14.01 3.91 -6.25
N TRP A 90 -14.34 4.60 -5.18
CA TRP A 90 -14.21 4.09 -3.82
C TRP A 90 -14.95 2.77 -3.59
N LYS A 91 -16.16 2.62 -4.15
CA LYS A 91 -16.93 1.38 -3.98
C LYS A 91 -16.22 0.20 -4.64
N ALA A 92 -15.73 0.40 -5.85
CA ALA A 92 -14.97 -0.63 -6.57
C ALA A 92 -13.68 -0.97 -5.84
N PHE A 93 -12.96 0.04 -5.36
CA PHE A 93 -11.75 -0.14 -4.57
C PHE A 93 -12.01 -0.99 -3.32
N CYS A 94 -13.02 -0.63 -2.53
CA CYS A 94 -13.36 -1.38 -1.32
C CYS A 94 -13.76 -2.83 -1.63
N SER A 95 -14.55 -3.04 -2.68
CA SER A 95 -14.94 -4.40 -3.10
C SER A 95 -13.74 -5.24 -3.50
N THR A 96 -12.80 -4.66 -4.23
CA THR A 96 -11.58 -5.36 -4.65
C THR A 96 -10.71 -5.71 -3.45
N VAL A 97 -10.52 -4.78 -2.53
CA VAL A 97 -9.70 -5.00 -1.32
C VAL A 97 -10.32 -6.08 -0.43
N ILE A 98 -11.63 -6.03 -0.21
CA ILE A 98 -12.32 -7.01 0.64
C ILE A 98 -12.30 -8.40 0.01
N GLY A 99 -12.25 -8.49 -1.31
CA GLY A 99 -12.22 -9.77 -2.03
C GLY A 99 -10.86 -10.47 -2.07
N VAL A 100 -9.82 -9.83 -1.55
CA VAL A 100 -8.47 -10.43 -1.54
C VAL A 100 -8.31 -11.59 -0.55
#